data_def52cfc6af303fe556906b1c27d9e40
#
_entry.id   def52cfc6af303fe556906b1c27d9e40
#
_cell.length_a   1.000
_cell.length_b   1.000
_cell.length_c   1.000
_cell.angle_alpha   90.00
_cell.angle_beta   90.00
_cell.angle_gamma   90.00
#
_symmetry.space_group_name_H-M   'P 1'
#
loop_
_entity.id
_entity.type
_entity.pdbx_description
1 polymer ?
#
loop_
_entity_poly.entity_id
_entity_poly.type
_entity_poly.pdbx_seq_one_letter_code
_entity_poly.pdbx_strand_id
1 'polypeptide(L)'
;MGDTGTTWSAFEAAEPEFAATVRERFGQYTHHALATVRKDGAPRLSGIEADFRFGELWLGMMPNSRKALDLRRDPRFALLANPGPGTDMGGGDVRVSGRAVEVTDPETVGRYAAEAGAPQPFHLFRVEPTEVVRTWVDGEEIVFRTWAPGRPTRTIRRGNDDSPPREDI
;
A
#
# COMPACT_ATOMS: atom_id res chain seq x y z
N MET A 1 -0.75 26.41 2.47
CA MET A 1 0.20 25.41 2.94
C MET A 1 -0.33 24.05 2.47
N GLY A 2 0.31 23.46 1.48
CA GLY A 2 -0.07 22.13 1.04
C GLY A 2 0.18 21.15 2.18
N ASP A 3 -0.85 20.37 2.50
CA ASP A 3 -0.73 19.17 3.31
C ASP A 3 0.25 18.25 2.58
N THR A 4 1.52 18.30 2.98
CA THR A 4 2.52 17.34 2.50
C THR A 4 2.21 16.03 3.16
N GLY A 5 1.46 15.18 2.46
CA GLY A 5 1.13 13.84 2.91
C GLY A 5 2.38 13.09 3.35
N THR A 6 2.23 12.15 4.25
CA THR A 6 3.33 11.31 4.73
C THR A 6 3.85 10.46 3.58
N THR A 7 5.15 10.49 3.31
CA THR A 7 5.78 9.69 2.26
C THR A 7 6.08 8.26 2.73
N TRP A 8 6.32 7.35 1.79
CA TRP A 8 6.81 6.01 2.12
C TRP A 8 8.13 6.07 2.91
N SER A 9 9.06 6.93 2.50
CA SER A 9 10.34 7.11 3.20
C SER A 9 10.18 7.57 4.65
N ALA A 10 9.14 8.35 4.96
CA ALA A 10 8.83 8.73 6.34
C ALA A 10 8.33 7.54 7.18
N PHE A 11 7.51 6.65 6.60
CA PHE A 11 7.13 5.38 7.24
C PHE A 11 8.36 4.48 7.47
N GLU A 12 9.21 4.33 6.46
CA GLU A 12 10.43 3.52 6.55
C GLU A 12 11.40 4.04 7.61
N ALA A 13 11.53 5.36 7.74
CA ALA A 13 12.34 5.98 8.78
C ALA A 13 11.77 5.78 10.20
N ALA A 14 10.43 5.81 10.33
CA ALA A 14 9.75 5.61 11.61
C ALA A 14 9.73 4.15 12.07
N GLU A 15 9.56 3.22 11.12
CA GLU A 15 9.37 1.78 11.38
C GLU A 15 10.18 0.91 10.40
N PRO A 16 11.52 0.93 10.47
CA PRO A 16 12.37 0.30 9.45
C PRO A 16 12.17 -1.21 9.32
N GLU A 17 11.98 -1.94 10.42
CA GLU A 17 11.74 -3.38 10.38
C GLU A 17 10.36 -3.71 9.81
N PHE A 18 9.36 -2.91 10.16
CA PHE A 18 8.01 -3.08 9.60
C PHE A 18 8.00 -2.77 8.10
N ALA A 19 8.64 -1.70 7.69
CA ALA A 19 8.76 -1.35 6.27
C ALA A 19 9.51 -2.43 5.46
N ALA A 20 10.56 -3.02 6.04
CA ALA A 20 11.26 -4.14 5.41
C ALA A 20 10.34 -5.35 5.19
N THR A 21 9.54 -5.70 6.19
CA THR A 21 8.51 -6.77 6.06
C THR A 21 7.51 -6.46 4.96
N VAL A 22 7.05 -5.21 4.87
CA VAL A 22 6.10 -4.78 3.82
C VAL A 22 6.73 -4.91 2.43
N ARG A 23 7.95 -4.42 2.25
CA ARG A 23 8.69 -4.56 0.98
C ARG A 23 8.86 -6.02 0.58
N GLU A 24 9.24 -6.88 1.52
CA GLU A 24 9.40 -8.32 1.29
C GLU A 24 8.09 -8.94 0.79
N ARG A 25 6.97 -8.63 1.43
CA ARG A 25 5.65 -9.15 1.02
C ARG A 25 5.26 -8.68 -0.39
N PHE A 26 5.46 -7.42 -0.72
CA PHE A 26 5.21 -6.92 -2.08
C PHE A 26 6.19 -7.50 -3.11
N GLY A 27 7.40 -7.86 -2.72
CA GLY A 27 8.40 -8.45 -3.60
C GLY A 27 8.17 -9.92 -3.94
N GLN A 28 7.30 -10.64 -3.22
CA GLN A 28 7.06 -12.07 -3.45
C GLN A 28 6.27 -12.35 -4.74
N TYR A 29 5.40 -11.44 -5.13
CA TYR A 29 4.56 -11.56 -6.33
C TYR A 29 4.52 -10.25 -7.09
N THR A 30 4.35 -10.35 -8.40
CA THR A 30 4.31 -9.16 -9.28
C THR A 30 2.98 -8.41 -9.18
N HIS A 31 1.86 -9.14 -9.05
CA HIS A 31 0.52 -8.55 -9.10
C HIS A 31 -0.14 -8.50 -7.73
N HIS A 32 -0.75 -7.38 -7.44
CA HIS A 32 -1.44 -7.07 -6.19
C HIS A 32 -2.86 -6.59 -6.45
N ALA A 33 -3.65 -6.39 -5.41
CA ALA A 33 -5.02 -5.89 -5.50
C ALA A 33 -5.08 -4.42 -5.06
N LEU A 34 -5.57 -3.55 -5.95
CA LEU A 34 -5.78 -2.13 -5.71
C LEU A 34 -7.27 -1.83 -5.65
N ALA A 35 -7.72 -1.23 -4.56
CA ALA A 35 -9.05 -0.66 -4.42
C ALA A 35 -9.01 0.85 -4.66
N THR A 36 -9.91 1.35 -5.50
CA THR A 36 -10.15 2.77 -5.79
C THR A 36 -11.64 3.10 -5.66
N VAL A 37 -11.99 4.38 -5.61
CA VAL A 37 -13.36 4.85 -5.46
C VAL A 37 -13.90 5.31 -6.82
N ARG A 38 -14.98 4.69 -7.30
CA ARG A 38 -15.65 5.08 -8.54
C ARG A 38 -16.35 6.43 -8.40
N LYS A 39 -16.74 7.03 -9.52
CA LYS A 39 -17.48 8.30 -9.56
C LYS A 39 -18.80 8.26 -8.75
N ASP A 40 -19.45 7.11 -8.71
CA ASP A 40 -20.69 6.88 -7.95
C ASP A 40 -20.45 6.51 -6.47
N GLY A 41 -19.17 6.50 -6.02
CA GLY A 41 -18.79 6.12 -4.68
C GLY A 41 -18.60 4.62 -4.46
N ALA A 42 -18.93 3.78 -5.43
CA ALA A 42 -18.74 2.34 -5.31
C ALA A 42 -17.24 1.99 -5.35
N PRO A 43 -16.80 0.95 -4.63
CA PRO A 43 -15.42 0.48 -4.70
C PRO A 43 -15.14 -0.19 -6.06
N ARG A 44 -13.93 0.01 -6.58
CA ARG A 44 -13.37 -0.74 -7.70
C ARG A 44 -12.18 -1.53 -7.20
N LEU A 45 -12.12 -2.81 -7.55
CA LEU A 45 -10.96 -3.65 -7.34
C LEU A 45 -10.28 -3.93 -8.69
N SER A 46 -8.96 -3.78 -8.74
CA SER A 46 -8.15 -3.98 -9.95
C SER A 46 -6.82 -4.62 -9.61
N GLY A 47 -6.23 -5.36 -10.56
CA GLY A 47 -4.84 -5.76 -10.48
C GLY A 47 -3.90 -4.58 -10.69
N ILE A 48 -2.75 -4.59 -10.02
CA ILE A 48 -1.70 -3.57 -10.11
C ILE A 48 -0.34 -4.17 -9.79
N GLU A 49 0.72 -3.61 -10.35
CA GLU A 49 2.09 -3.80 -9.90
C GLU A 49 2.47 -2.65 -8.97
N ALA A 50 3.18 -2.95 -7.90
CA ALA A 50 3.70 -1.97 -6.96
C ALA A 50 5.23 -1.95 -7.04
N ASP A 51 5.81 -0.76 -7.10
CA ASP A 51 7.25 -0.60 -7.31
C ASP A 51 7.86 0.32 -6.25
N PHE A 52 8.91 -0.16 -5.60
CA PHE A 52 9.69 0.61 -4.63
C PHE A 52 10.96 1.15 -5.30
N ARG A 53 10.98 2.46 -5.59
CA ARG A 53 12.11 3.16 -6.20
C ARG A 53 12.32 4.51 -5.57
N PHE A 54 13.56 4.97 -5.52
CA PHE A 54 13.93 6.30 -5.03
C PHE A 54 13.42 6.59 -3.61
N GLY A 55 13.33 5.57 -2.76
CA GLY A 55 12.79 5.70 -1.41
C GLY A 55 11.28 5.87 -1.32
N GLU A 56 10.55 5.67 -2.42
CA GLU A 56 9.09 5.84 -2.49
C GLU A 56 8.41 4.58 -3.03
N LEU A 57 7.11 4.48 -2.78
CA LEU A 57 6.22 3.47 -3.37
C LEU A 57 5.44 4.10 -4.52
N TRP A 58 5.51 3.45 -5.68
CA TRP A 58 4.94 3.94 -6.93
C TRP A 58 3.92 2.96 -7.51
N LEU A 59 2.90 3.54 -8.16
CA LEU A 59 1.91 2.81 -8.95
C LEU A 59 1.90 3.35 -10.37
N GLY A 60 2.37 2.54 -11.32
CA GLY A 60 2.31 2.85 -12.75
C GLY A 60 1.02 2.30 -13.39
N MET A 61 0.37 3.07 -14.25
CA MET A 61 -0.90 2.70 -14.84
C MET A 61 -0.95 3.07 -16.32
N MET A 62 -1.59 2.21 -17.12
CA MET A 62 -1.84 2.50 -18.53
C MET A 62 -2.65 3.79 -18.72
N PRO A 63 -2.42 4.52 -19.82
CA PRO A 63 -3.14 5.75 -20.11
C PRO A 63 -4.66 5.56 -20.05
N ASN A 64 -5.34 6.48 -19.36
CA ASN A 64 -6.80 6.52 -19.22
C ASN A 64 -7.42 5.25 -18.62
N SER A 65 -6.65 4.42 -17.93
CA SER A 65 -7.22 3.30 -17.20
C SER A 65 -8.24 3.79 -16.14
N ARG A 66 -9.30 3.01 -15.91
CA ARG A 66 -10.36 3.40 -14.98
C ARG A 66 -9.86 3.72 -13.59
N LYS A 67 -8.92 2.92 -13.07
CA LYS A 67 -8.26 3.16 -11.78
C LYS A 67 -7.47 4.48 -11.74
N ALA A 68 -6.80 4.85 -12.82
CA ALA A 68 -6.10 6.13 -12.91
C ALA A 68 -7.08 7.32 -12.87
N LEU A 69 -8.19 7.22 -13.61
CA LEU A 69 -9.24 8.24 -13.60
C LEU A 69 -9.94 8.33 -12.24
N ASP A 70 -10.14 7.21 -11.56
CA ASP A 70 -10.65 7.18 -10.18
C ASP A 70 -9.72 7.97 -9.25
N LEU A 71 -8.42 7.65 -9.25
CA LEU A 71 -7.43 8.29 -8.37
C LEU A 71 -7.22 9.78 -8.64
N ARG A 72 -7.37 10.22 -9.88
CA ARG A 72 -7.38 11.65 -10.23
C ARG A 72 -8.53 12.41 -9.58
N ARG A 73 -9.69 11.78 -9.51
CA ARG A 73 -10.89 12.36 -8.92
C ARG A 73 -10.90 12.23 -7.41
N ASP A 74 -10.53 11.07 -6.90
CA ASP A 74 -10.49 10.74 -5.48
C ASP A 74 -9.20 9.94 -5.22
N PRO A 75 -8.18 10.53 -4.60
CA PRO A 75 -6.88 9.90 -4.45
C PRO A 75 -6.85 8.77 -3.40
N ARG A 76 -7.93 8.53 -2.68
CA ARG A 76 -8.01 7.47 -1.67
C ARG A 76 -7.89 6.10 -2.31
N PHE A 77 -7.08 5.25 -1.71
CA PHE A 77 -6.86 3.88 -2.16
C PHE A 77 -6.63 2.93 -0.98
N ALA A 78 -6.76 1.65 -1.25
CA ALA A 78 -6.19 0.57 -0.45
C ALA A 78 -5.48 -0.42 -1.38
N LEU A 79 -4.28 -0.83 -1.00
CA LEU A 79 -3.43 -1.73 -1.76
C LEU A 79 -3.11 -2.95 -0.89
N LEU A 80 -3.55 -4.13 -1.33
CA LEU A 80 -3.26 -5.40 -0.68
C LEU A 80 -2.16 -6.12 -1.44
N ALA A 81 -1.05 -6.44 -0.77
CA ALA A 81 -0.04 -7.31 -1.31
C ALA A 81 -0.64 -8.70 -1.60
N ASN A 82 -0.26 -9.31 -2.72
CA ASN A 82 -0.75 -10.64 -3.06
C ASN A 82 -0.47 -11.62 -1.91
N PRO A 83 -1.50 -12.24 -1.31
CA PRO A 83 -1.31 -13.14 -0.17
C PRO A 83 -0.66 -14.48 -0.53
N GLY A 84 -0.60 -14.81 -1.83
CA GLY A 84 -0.11 -16.08 -2.31
C GLY A 84 -1.06 -17.24 -2.03
N PRO A 85 -0.68 -18.45 -2.45
CA PRO A 85 -1.43 -19.67 -2.13
C PRO A 85 -1.13 -20.11 -0.71
N GLY A 86 -2.09 -20.80 -0.09
CA GLY A 86 -1.92 -21.42 1.21
C GLY A 86 -2.91 -20.93 2.26
N THR A 87 -3.03 -21.70 3.32
CA THR A 87 -3.95 -21.43 4.43
C THR A 87 -3.29 -20.78 5.62
N ASP A 88 -1.96 -20.70 5.63
CA ASP A 88 -1.13 -20.13 6.69
C ASP A 88 -0.85 -18.63 6.48
N MET A 89 -1.50 -18.00 5.49
CA MET A 89 -1.31 -16.62 5.07
C MET A 89 0.13 -16.29 4.64
N GLY A 90 1.00 -17.29 4.45
CA GLY A 90 2.37 -17.13 3.93
C GLY A 90 3.23 -16.09 4.66
N GLY A 91 3.07 -15.96 5.98
CA GLY A 91 3.74 -14.93 6.78
C GLY A 91 2.93 -13.66 6.99
N GLY A 92 1.66 -13.67 6.58
CA GLY A 92 0.68 -12.61 6.79
C GLY A 92 0.35 -11.78 5.56
N ASP A 93 -0.77 -11.09 5.63
CA ASP A 93 -1.19 -10.09 4.66
C ASP A 93 -0.59 -8.72 4.99
N VAL A 94 -0.36 -7.93 3.97
CA VAL A 94 0.04 -6.52 4.13
C VAL A 94 -0.88 -5.64 3.31
N ARG A 95 -1.44 -4.62 3.96
CA ARG A 95 -2.25 -3.59 3.33
C ARG A 95 -1.65 -2.21 3.57
N VAL A 96 -1.54 -1.43 2.50
CA VAL A 96 -1.20 -0.01 2.54
C VAL A 96 -2.43 0.77 2.09
N SER A 97 -2.87 1.71 2.90
CA SER A 97 -3.97 2.62 2.56
C SER A 97 -3.50 4.07 2.65
N GLY A 98 -4.10 4.95 1.89
CA GLY A 98 -3.74 6.36 1.90
C GLY A 98 -4.21 7.11 0.68
N ARG A 99 -3.35 7.97 0.16
CA ARG A 99 -3.57 8.77 -1.04
C ARG A 99 -2.55 8.38 -2.11
N ALA A 100 -2.99 8.21 -3.32
CA ALA A 100 -2.13 8.06 -4.49
C ALA A 100 -2.18 9.35 -5.30
N VAL A 101 -1.05 10.07 -5.33
CA VAL A 101 -0.96 11.41 -5.95
C VAL A 101 -0.23 11.28 -7.28
N GLU A 102 -0.88 11.73 -8.36
CA GLU A 102 -0.28 11.68 -9.68
C GLU A 102 0.91 12.64 -9.79
N VAL A 103 2.02 12.11 -10.29
CA VAL A 103 3.23 12.88 -10.57
C VAL A 103 3.32 13.10 -12.07
N THR A 104 3.33 14.36 -12.47
CA THR A 104 3.37 14.78 -13.88
C THR A 104 4.65 15.51 -14.25
N ASP A 105 5.54 15.72 -13.29
CA ASP A 105 6.84 16.34 -13.54
C ASP A 105 7.66 15.50 -14.53
N PRO A 106 8.06 16.07 -15.70
CA PRO A 106 8.72 15.32 -16.77
C PRO A 106 10.06 14.70 -16.35
N GLU A 107 10.79 15.32 -15.44
CA GLU A 107 12.07 14.82 -14.95
C GLU A 107 11.86 13.55 -14.12
N THR A 108 10.94 13.59 -13.16
CA THR A 108 10.59 12.44 -12.29
C THR A 108 10.00 11.29 -13.10
N VAL A 109 9.05 11.58 -14.00
CA VAL A 109 8.43 10.56 -14.87
C VAL A 109 9.47 9.94 -15.80
N GLY A 110 10.34 10.73 -16.41
CA GLY A 110 11.41 10.29 -17.28
C GLY A 110 12.44 9.41 -16.57
N ARG A 111 12.84 9.79 -15.37
CA ARG A 111 13.74 9.00 -14.51
C ARG A 111 13.12 7.66 -14.13
N TYR A 112 11.87 7.68 -13.71
CA TYR A 112 11.14 6.46 -13.39
C TYR A 112 11.05 5.53 -14.60
N ALA A 113 10.64 6.04 -15.78
CA ALA A 113 10.51 5.28 -16.99
C ALA A 113 11.83 4.60 -17.42
N ALA A 114 12.94 5.34 -17.33
CA ALA A 114 14.26 4.84 -17.68
C ALA A 114 14.70 3.66 -16.80
N GLU A 115 14.47 3.75 -15.48
CA GLU A 115 14.89 2.72 -14.54
C GLU A 115 13.92 1.54 -14.44
N ALA A 116 12.63 1.78 -14.57
CA ALA A 116 11.61 0.73 -14.55
C ALA A 116 11.45 0.01 -15.89
N GLY A 117 12.02 0.55 -16.97
CA GLY A 117 11.76 0.05 -18.32
C GLY A 117 10.30 0.21 -18.76
N ALA A 118 9.60 1.19 -18.19
CA ALA A 118 8.17 1.38 -18.43
C ALA A 118 7.92 2.03 -19.81
N PRO A 119 7.06 1.45 -20.66
CA PRO A 119 6.69 2.07 -21.92
C PRO A 119 5.88 3.32 -21.71
N GLN A 120 6.23 4.41 -22.41
CA GLN A 120 5.48 5.67 -22.34
C GLN A 120 4.45 5.74 -23.48
N PRO A 121 3.31 6.48 -23.26
CA PRO A 121 2.92 7.19 -22.05
C PRO A 121 2.31 6.28 -20.97
N PHE A 122 2.38 6.71 -19.72
CA PHE A 122 1.72 6.06 -18.59
C PHE A 122 1.37 7.09 -17.50
N HIS A 123 0.47 6.74 -16.60
CA HIS A 123 0.22 7.51 -15.40
C HIS A 123 1.10 6.99 -14.27
N LEU A 124 1.75 7.90 -13.55
CA LEU A 124 2.59 7.58 -12.38
C LEU A 124 2.00 8.21 -11.12
N PHE A 125 1.72 7.41 -10.12
CA PHE A 125 1.22 7.87 -8.83
C PHE A 125 2.22 7.55 -7.73
N ARG A 126 2.51 8.54 -6.88
CA ARG A 126 3.26 8.36 -5.65
C ARG A 126 2.29 8.03 -4.52
N VAL A 127 2.61 7.01 -3.74
CA VAL A 127 1.84 6.61 -2.58
C VAL A 127 2.19 7.46 -1.36
N GLU A 128 1.18 8.04 -0.74
CA GLU A 128 1.25 8.73 0.54
C GLU A 128 0.46 7.91 1.57
N PRO A 129 1.13 7.04 2.35
CA PRO A 129 0.44 6.14 3.27
C PRO A 129 -0.14 6.90 4.46
N THR A 130 -1.39 6.60 4.81
CA THR A 130 -2.05 7.05 6.03
C THR A 130 -2.27 5.91 7.02
N GLU A 131 -2.14 4.67 6.54
CA GLU A 131 -2.21 3.47 7.36
C GLU A 131 -1.46 2.33 6.68
N VAL A 132 -0.67 1.59 7.45
CA VAL A 132 -0.06 0.33 7.04
C VAL A 132 -0.42 -0.74 8.05
N VAL A 133 -0.97 -1.85 7.57
CA VAL A 133 -1.41 -2.96 8.42
C VAL A 133 -0.76 -4.26 7.95
N ARG A 134 -0.18 -4.99 8.88
CA ARG A 134 0.20 -6.40 8.70
C ARG A 134 -0.75 -7.27 9.52
N THR A 135 -1.26 -8.33 8.92
CA THR A 135 -2.13 -9.32 9.57
C THR A 135 -1.50 -10.69 9.42
N TRP A 136 -1.34 -11.41 10.52
CA TRP A 136 -0.82 -12.78 10.49
C TRP A 136 -1.47 -13.65 11.56
N VAL A 137 -1.29 -14.96 11.44
CA VAL A 137 -1.74 -15.94 12.43
C VAL A 137 -0.56 -16.28 13.35
N ASP A 138 -0.79 -16.24 14.66
CA ASP A 138 0.15 -16.63 15.69
C ASP A 138 -0.55 -17.60 16.66
N GLY A 139 -0.29 -18.90 16.52
CA GLY A 139 -1.03 -19.95 17.22
C GLY A 139 -2.52 -19.95 16.82
N GLU A 140 -3.39 -19.72 17.78
CA GLU A 140 -4.86 -19.63 17.57
C GLU A 140 -5.38 -18.19 17.46
N GLU A 141 -4.47 -17.20 17.42
CA GLU A 141 -4.83 -15.78 17.35
C GLU A 141 -4.51 -15.19 15.98
N ILE A 142 -5.35 -14.22 15.57
CA ILE A 142 -5.02 -13.30 14.48
C ILE A 142 -4.40 -12.06 15.10
N VAL A 143 -3.27 -11.64 14.56
CA VAL A 143 -2.51 -10.49 15.01
C VAL A 143 -2.52 -9.39 13.96
N PHE A 144 -2.79 -8.16 14.40
CA PHE A 144 -2.79 -6.96 13.54
C PHE A 144 -1.74 -5.99 14.06
N ARG A 145 -0.74 -5.68 13.25
CA ARG A 145 0.19 -4.57 13.51
C ARG A 145 -0.17 -3.41 12.62
N THR A 146 -0.49 -2.26 13.23
CA THR A 146 -0.95 -1.09 12.52
C THR A 146 -0.07 0.12 12.82
N TRP A 147 0.41 0.75 11.75
CA TRP A 147 1.06 2.05 11.79
C TRP A 147 0.18 3.11 11.14
N ALA A 148 0.20 4.31 11.70
CA ALA A 148 -0.37 5.51 11.11
C ALA A 148 0.50 6.73 11.48
N PRO A 149 0.59 7.75 10.61
CA PRO A 149 1.40 8.94 10.89
C PRO A 149 1.04 9.62 12.21
N GLY A 150 2.06 10.00 12.99
CA GLY A 150 1.85 10.73 14.25
C GLY A 150 1.23 9.94 15.38
N ARG A 151 1.13 8.62 15.25
CA ARG A 151 0.60 7.71 16.28
C ARG A 151 1.60 6.60 16.57
N PRO A 152 1.65 6.08 17.80
CA PRO A 152 2.41 4.87 18.11
C PRO A 152 1.90 3.68 17.26
N THR A 153 2.83 2.86 16.80
CA THR A 153 2.48 1.58 16.16
C THR A 153 1.86 0.66 17.20
N ARG A 154 0.73 0.05 16.85
CA ARG A 154 -0.06 -0.80 17.75
C ARG A 154 -0.07 -2.24 17.25
N THR A 155 -0.04 -3.19 18.18
CA THR A 155 -0.24 -4.60 17.90
C THR A 155 -1.46 -5.09 18.67
N ILE A 156 -2.46 -5.59 17.95
CA ILE A 156 -3.72 -6.08 18.49
C ILE A 156 -3.83 -7.57 18.17
N ARG A 157 -4.25 -8.35 19.17
CA ARG A 157 -4.49 -9.79 19.04
C ARG A 157 -5.95 -10.11 19.26
N ARG A 158 -6.45 -11.04 18.50
CA ARG A 158 -7.83 -11.52 18.60
C ARG A 158 -7.86 -13.05 18.46
N GLY A 159 -8.49 -13.70 19.45
CA GLY A 159 -8.83 -15.12 19.38
C GLY A 159 -10.07 -15.38 18.52
N ASN A 160 -10.35 -16.64 18.27
CA ASN A 160 -11.54 -17.08 17.54
C ASN A 160 -12.72 -17.37 18.49
N ASP A 161 -12.95 -16.44 19.42
CA ASP A 161 -14.03 -16.49 20.41
C ASP A 161 -14.65 -15.08 20.60
N ASP A 162 -15.59 -14.95 21.54
CA ASP A 162 -16.27 -13.69 21.82
C ASP A 162 -15.47 -12.75 22.76
N SER A 163 -14.23 -13.10 23.10
CA SER A 163 -13.38 -12.24 23.93
C SER A 163 -13.02 -10.94 23.21
N PRO A 164 -12.94 -9.81 23.94
CA PRO A 164 -12.51 -8.56 23.32
C PRO A 164 -11.04 -8.68 22.85
N PRO A 165 -10.70 -7.98 21.75
CA PRO A 165 -9.30 -7.87 21.32
C PRO A 165 -8.43 -7.32 22.44
N ARG A 166 -7.19 -7.82 22.52
CA ARG A 166 -6.19 -7.29 23.47
C ARG A 166 -5.06 -6.60 22.71
N GLU A 167 -4.48 -5.58 23.32
CA GLU A 167 -3.32 -4.87 22.78
C GLU A 167 -2.05 -5.33 23.47
N ASP A 168 -1.00 -5.59 22.70
CA ASP A 168 0.34 -5.83 23.25
C ASP A 168 0.91 -4.47 23.72
N ILE A 169 1.38 -4.41 24.97
CA ILE A 169 1.95 -3.21 25.59
C ILE A 169 3.47 -3.25 25.46
#